data_8612607789e6b6f8e5f293166d8d2349
#
_entry.id   8612607789e6b6f8e5f293166d8d2349
#
_cell.length_a   1.000
_cell.length_b   1.000
_cell.length_c   1.000
_cell.angle_alpha   90.00
_cell.angle_beta   90.00
_cell.angle_gamma   90.00
#
_symmetry.space_group_name_H-M   'P 1'
#
loop_
_entity.id
_entity.type
_entity.pdbx_description
1 polymer ?
#
loop_
_entity_poly.entity_id
_entity_poly.type
_entity_poly.pdbx_seq_one_letter_code
_entity_poly.pdbx_strand_id
1 'polypeptide(L)'
;MIDVVRENHIHQFAFLTKNPQRYHEFVFPENVYLGTTIESPDKMFRAKTMEGLTNKLLVSIEPVMGNFTGVDLSMFDWVVAGYMIGQKKTRIDRENMRSIAHHNKYVIYR
;
A
#
# COMPACT_ATOMS: atom_id res chain seq x y z
N MET A 1 18.52 5.67 -8.55
CA MET A 1 17.45 6.04 -7.58
C MET A 1 17.81 5.70 -6.16
N ILE A 2 18.31 4.51 -5.87
CA ILE A 2 18.71 4.12 -4.51
C ILE A 2 19.81 5.03 -3.97
N ASP A 3 20.78 5.42 -4.80
CA ASP A 3 21.88 6.30 -4.38
C ASP A 3 21.38 7.67 -3.95
N VAL A 4 20.37 8.21 -4.65
CA VAL A 4 19.73 9.48 -4.26
C VAL A 4 19.09 9.37 -2.89
N VAL A 5 18.42 8.25 -2.62
CA VAL A 5 17.80 7.99 -1.33
C VAL A 5 18.83 7.96 -0.21
N ARG A 6 19.98 7.32 -0.43
CA ARG A 6 21.05 7.24 0.57
C ARG A 6 21.66 8.61 0.87
N GLU A 7 21.81 9.45 -0.15
CA GLU A 7 22.34 10.80 0.02
C GLU A 7 21.39 11.71 0.79
N ASN A 8 20.08 11.42 0.71
CA ASN A 8 19.04 12.25 1.31
C ASN A 8 18.31 11.49 2.42
N HIS A 9 19.00 10.76 3.25
CA HIS A 9 18.41 9.90 4.27
C HIS A 9 17.66 10.64 5.40
N ILE A 10 17.76 11.97 5.45
CA ILE A 10 16.95 12.80 6.35
C ILE A 10 15.50 12.91 5.88
N HIS A 11 15.24 12.56 4.62
CA HIS A 11 13.90 12.54 4.05
C HIS A 11 13.38 11.11 4.01
N GLN A 12 12.05 10.98 3.98
CA GLN A 12 11.41 9.69 3.79
C GLN A 12 11.01 9.53 2.33
N PHE A 13 11.24 8.34 1.79
CA PHE A 13 10.93 8.02 0.40
C PHE A 13 10.02 6.79 0.36
N ALA A 14 9.17 6.74 -0.66
CA ALA A 14 8.30 5.60 -0.87
C ALA A 14 8.42 5.14 -2.32
N PHE A 15 8.58 3.84 -2.51
CA PHE A 15 8.49 3.20 -3.80
C PHE A 15 7.19 2.42 -3.88
N LEU A 16 6.57 2.46 -5.05
CA LEU A 16 5.31 1.77 -5.27
C LEU A 16 5.41 0.93 -6.54
N THR A 17 5.03 -0.33 -6.46
CA THR A 17 5.11 -1.23 -7.61
C THR A 17 3.95 -2.23 -7.58
N LYS A 18 3.59 -2.73 -8.74
CA LYS A 18 2.69 -3.89 -8.89
C LYS A 18 3.43 -5.22 -8.88
N ASN A 19 4.75 -5.18 -8.79
CA ASN A 19 5.60 -6.37 -8.76
C ASN A 19 6.54 -6.32 -7.55
N PRO A 20 6.00 -6.40 -6.31
CA PRO A 20 6.80 -6.19 -5.09
C PRO A 20 7.81 -7.29 -4.80
N GLN A 21 7.70 -8.44 -5.43
CA GLN A 21 8.68 -9.51 -5.26
C GLN A 21 10.10 -9.07 -5.61
N ARG A 22 10.24 -8.08 -6.49
CA ARG A 22 11.55 -7.55 -6.89
C ARG A 22 12.25 -6.79 -5.79
N TYR A 23 11.55 -6.38 -4.75
CA TYR A 23 12.18 -5.72 -3.61
C TYR A 23 13.21 -6.60 -2.90
N HIS A 24 13.05 -7.92 -2.98
CA HIS A 24 13.98 -8.87 -2.36
C HIS A 24 15.36 -8.89 -3.05
N GLU A 25 15.46 -8.34 -4.25
CA GLU A 25 16.71 -8.29 -5.01
C GLU A 25 17.64 -7.15 -4.57
N PHE A 26 17.15 -6.24 -3.74
CA PHE A 26 17.87 -5.02 -3.38
C PHE A 26 17.90 -4.85 -1.87
N VAL A 27 18.90 -4.09 -1.40
CA VAL A 27 18.97 -3.60 -0.02
C VAL A 27 18.63 -2.11 -0.04
N PHE A 28 17.61 -1.73 0.72
CA PHE A 28 17.13 -0.36 0.76
C PHE A 28 17.52 0.30 2.09
N PRO A 29 17.84 1.61 2.09
CA PRO A 29 18.02 2.36 3.33
C PRO A 29 16.74 2.33 4.18
N GLU A 30 16.88 2.45 5.50
CA GLU A 30 15.75 2.35 6.41
C GLU A 30 14.71 3.47 6.29
N ASN A 31 15.07 4.61 5.68
CA ASN A 31 14.15 5.71 5.43
C ASN A 31 13.26 5.49 4.20
N VAL A 32 13.31 4.31 3.60
CA VAL A 32 12.50 3.96 2.43
C VAL A 32 11.32 3.11 2.85
N TYR A 33 10.12 3.53 2.43
CA TYR A 33 8.91 2.72 2.51
C TYR A 33 8.77 1.94 1.23
N LEU A 34 8.57 0.64 1.34
CA LEU A 34 8.36 -0.22 0.19
C LEU A 34 6.87 -0.53 0.09
N GLY A 35 6.28 -0.18 -1.03
CA GLY A 35 4.84 -0.27 -1.21
C GLY A 35 4.42 -1.02 -2.45
N THR A 36 3.17 -1.44 -2.44
CA THR A 36 2.51 -2.04 -3.59
C THR A 36 1.08 -1.51 -3.70
N THR A 37 0.50 -1.69 -4.88
CA THR A 37 -0.91 -1.36 -5.10
C THR A 37 -1.74 -2.63 -4.98
N ILE A 38 -2.86 -2.55 -4.26
CA ILE A 38 -3.83 -3.64 -4.11
C ILE A 38 -5.22 -3.04 -4.26
N GLU A 39 -5.76 -3.04 -5.47
CA GLU A 39 -7.03 -2.39 -5.77
C GLU A 39 -8.23 -3.16 -5.21
N SER A 40 -8.09 -4.47 -5.06
CA SER A 40 -9.16 -5.37 -4.60
C SER A 40 -8.57 -6.56 -3.85
N PRO A 41 -9.36 -7.27 -3.02
CA PRO A 41 -8.84 -8.39 -2.25
C PRO A 41 -8.20 -9.52 -3.06
N ASP A 42 -8.61 -9.72 -4.30
CA ASP A 42 -8.01 -10.73 -5.17
C ASP A 42 -6.56 -10.43 -5.55
N LYS A 43 -6.09 -9.19 -5.30
CA LYS A 43 -4.70 -8.80 -5.51
C LYS A 43 -3.84 -8.94 -4.26
N MET A 44 -4.36 -9.52 -3.19
CA MET A 44 -3.61 -9.68 -1.93
C MET A 44 -2.39 -10.60 -2.07
N PHE A 45 -2.27 -11.36 -3.14
CA PHE A 45 -1.06 -12.13 -3.42
C PHE A 45 0.19 -11.24 -3.47
N ARG A 46 0.03 -9.96 -3.81
CA ARG A 46 1.15 -9.00 -3.83
C ARG A 46 1.69 -8.75 -2.43
N ALA A 47 0.81 -8.69 -1.43
CA ALA A 47 1.23 -8.53 -0.04
C ALA A 47 2.05 -9.73 0.42
N LYS A 48 1.65 -10.91 0.03
CA LYS A 48 2.35 -12.14 0.41
C LYS A 48 3.79 -12.16 -0.11
N THR A 49 4.03 -11.61 -1.29
CA THR A 49 5.38 -11.54 -1.84
C THR A 49 6.28 -10.55 -1.11
N MET A 50 5.71 -9.68 -0.28
CA MET A 50 6.46 -8.71 0.52
C MET A 50 6.85 -9.22 1.89
N GLU A 51 6.47 -10.44 2.26
CA GLU A 51 6.86 -11.03 3.53
C GLU A 51 8.39 -11.17 3.62
N GLY A 52 8.93 -10.87 4.78
CA GLY A 52 10.38 -10.93 4.99
C GLY A 52 11.13 -9.63 4.71
N LEU A 53 10.49 -8.64 4.14
CA LEU A 53 11.09 -7.32 3.97
C LEU A 53 11.18 -6.62 5.33
N THR A 54 12.30 -5.97 5.61
CA THR A 54 12.55 -5.31 6.89
C THR A 54 12.20 -3.83 6.89
N ASN A 55 12.04 -3.23 5.72
CA ASN A 55 11.62 -1.85 5.59
C ASN A 55 10.16 -1.68 6.01
N LYS A 56 9.76 -0.46 6.33
CA LYS A 56 8.36 -0.15 6.57
C LYS A 56 7.57 -0.32 5.28
N LEU A 57 6.37 -0.86 5.39
CA LEU A 57 5.56 -1.23 4.24
C LEU A 57 4.36 -0.32 4.08
N LEU A 58 4.02 -0.06 2.81
CA LEU A 58 2.93 0.81 2.40
C LEU A 58 2.06 0.07 1.40
N VAL A 59 0.75 0.21 1.51
CA VAL A 59 -0.16 -0.26 0.47
C VAL A 59 -1.00 0.89 -0.05
N SER A 60 -1.13 0.98 -1.37
CA SER A 60 -2.02 1.91 -2.04
C SER A 60 -3.22 1.14 -2.58
N ILE A 61 -4.41 1.48 -2.08
CA ILE A 61 -5.67 0.90 -2.53
C ILE A 61 -6.38 1.99 -3.34
N GLU A 62 -5.87 2.23 -4.52
CA GLU A 62 -6.36 3.29 -5.41
C GLU A 62 -6.47 2.77 -6.85
N PRO A 63 -7.67 2.76 -7.42
CA PRO A 63 -8.96 3.00 -6.78
C PRO A 63 -9.39 1.80 -5.93
N VAL A 64 -10.25 2.04 -4.95
CA VAL A 64 -10.84 0.95 -4.16
C VAL A 64 -11.86 0.23 -5.02
N MET A 65 -11.58 -1.03 -5.34
CA MET A 65 -12.39 -1.83 -6.27
C MET A 65 -12.95 -3.11 -5.64
N GLY A 66 -12.98 -3.18 -4.31
CA GLY A 66 -13.51 -4.36 -3.64
C GLY A 66 -13.72 -4.13 -2.16
N ASN A 67 -14.38 -5.06 -1.50
CA ASN A 67 -14.64 -5.00 -0.07
C ASN A 67 -13.52 -5.72 0.67
N PHE A 68 -12.88 -5.02 1.59
CA PHE A 68 -11.72 -5.52 2.34
C PHE A 68 -12.10 -6.05 3.73
N THR A 69 -13.38 -6.24 4.01
CA THR A 69 -13.80 -6.84 5.27
C THR A 69 -13.19 -8.23 5.43
N GLY A 70 -12.54 -8.48 6.57
CA GLY A 70 -11.88 -9.75 6.83
C GLY A 70 -10.50 -9.91 6.19
N VAL A 71 -10.04 -8.93 5.42
CA VAL A 71 -8.69 -8.95 4.83
C VAL A 71 -7.70 -8.41 5.85
N ASP A 72 -6.62 -9.12 6.08
CA ASP A 72 -5.57 -8.69 7.01
C ASP A 72 -4.59 -7.74 6.33
N LEU A 73 -4.62 -6.47 6.76
CA LEU A 73 -3.71 -5.43 6.28
C LEU A 73 -2.69 -5.02 7.36
N SER A 74 -2.60 -5.80 8.44
CA SER A 74 -1.77 -5.43 9.60
C SER A 74 -0.28 -5.36 9.31
N MET A 75 0.20 -6.02 8.26
CA MET A 75 1.60 -5.97 7.87
C MET A 75 2.04 -4.60 7.34
N PHE A 76 1.09 -3.78 6.91
CA PHE A 76 1.40 -2.47 6.34
C PHE A 76 1.40 -1.40 7.42
N ASP A 77 2.44 -0.56 7.42
CA ASP A 77 2.54 0.57 8.34
C ASP A 77 1.62 1.72 7.90
N TRP A 78 1.40 1.84 6.60
CA TRP A 78 0.52 2.87 6.03
C TRP A 78 -0.40 2.26 4.98
N VAL A 79 -1.65 2.71 5.00
CA VAL A 79 -2.64 2.38 3.97
C VAL A 79 -3.13 3.68 3.36
N VAL A 80 -2.99 3.79 2.05
CA VAL A 80 -3.52 4.93 1.29
C VAL A 80 -4.69 4.42 0.46
N ALA A 81 -5.85 5.03 0.61
CA ALA A 81 -7.06 4.59 -0.10
C ALA A 81 -7.70 5.74 -0.85
N GLY A 82 -8.20 5.48 -2.05
CA GLY A 82 -8.82 6.50 -2.87
C GLY A 82 -9.89 5.93 -3.79
N TYR A 83 -10.84 6.78 -4.14
CA TYR A 83 -11.86 6.45 -5.14
C TYR A 83 -11.31 6.69 -6.55
N MET A 84 -11.95 6.07 -7.54
CA MET A 84 -11.61 6.35 -8.93
C MET A 84 -11.98 7.78 -9.28
N ILE A 85 -11.03 8.51 -9.88
CA ILE A 85 -11.22 9.91 -10.26
C ILE A 85 -12.25 10.00 -11.39
N GLY A 86 -13.17 10.96 -11.25
CA GLY A 86 -14.17 11.25 -12.29
C GLY A 86 -15.40 10.37 -12.28
N GLN A 87 -15.47 9.37 -11.44
CA GLN A 87 -16.65 8.52 -11.31
C GLN A 87 -17.56 8.97 -10.18
N LYS A 88 -18.87 8.81 -10.40
CA LYS A 88 -19.86 9.02 -9.35
C LYS A 88 -19.75 7.88 -8.33
N LYS A 89 -19.61 8.23 -7.07
CA LYS A 89 -19.50 7.26 -5.99
C LYS A 89 -20.84 6.61 -5.70
N THR A 90 -20.87 5.28 -5.74
CA THR A 90 -22.05 4.49 -5.40
C THR A 90 -22.06 4.16 -3.91
N ARG A 91 -23.17 3.57 -3.45
CA ARG A 91 -23.23 3.04 -2.08
C ARG A 91 -22.18 1.92 -1.87
N ILE A 92 -21.99 1.09 -2.88
CA ILE A 92 -21.02 0.00 -2.82
C ILE A 92 -19.58 0.57 -2.71
N ASP A 93 -19.29 1.63 -3.43
CA ASP A 93 -17.97 2.28 -3.33
C ASP A 93 -17.71 2.78 -1.91
N ARG A 94 -18.70 3.38 -1.28
CA ARG A 94 -18.57 3.87 0.11
C ARG A 94 -18.41 2.73 1.10
N GLU A 95 -19.14 1.63 0.92
CA GLU A 95 -19.02 0.44 1.77
C GLU A 95 -17.64 -0.18 1.64
N ASN A 96 -17.12 -0.26 0.42
CA ASN A 96 -15.78 -0.76 0.18
C ASN A 96 -14.72 0.11 0.87
N MET A 97 -14.87 1.43 0.80
CA MET A 97 -13.96 2.34 1.49
C MET A 97 -14.02 2.16 3.00
N ARG A 98 -15.21 2.02 3.57
CA ARG A 98 -15.36 1.80 5.01
C ARG A 98 -14.73 0.50 5.48
N SER A 99 -14.72 -0.52 4.62
CA SER A 99 -14.12 -1.81 4.97
C SER A 99 -12.62 -1.70 5.23
N ILE A 100 -11.96 -0.73 4.63
CA ILE A 100 -10.54 -0.48 4.84
C ILE A 100 -10.29 0.20 6.18
N ALA A 101 -11.17 1.09 6.61
CA ALA A 101 -11.01 1.89 7.82
C ALA A 101 -10.89 1.06 9.10
N HIS A 102 -11.41 -0.16 9.11
CA HIS A 102 -11.36 -1.03 10.27
C HIS A 102 -10.04 -1.77 10.44
N HIS A 103 -9.15 -1.72 9.46
CA HIS A 103 -8.00 -2.62 9.41
C HIS A 103 -6.70 -2.01 9.87
N ASN A 104 -6.61 -0.68 9.95
CA ASN A 104 -5.31 -0.09 10.18
C ASN A 104 -5.37 1.21 10.96
N LYS A 105 -4.28 1.47 11.72
CA LYS A 105 -4.14 2.69 12.52
C LYS A 105 -3.92 3.92 11.64
N TYR A 106 -3.25 3.75 10.52
CA TYR A 106 -2.83 4.85 9.66
C TYR A 106 -3.41 4.64 8.27
N VAL A 107 -4.62 5.14 8.07
CA VAL A 107 -5.28 5.12 6.77
C VAL A 107 -5.40 6.55 6.27
N ILE A 108 -4.85 6.80 5.09
CA ILE A 108 -4.94 8.08 4.42
C ILE A 108 -5.96 7.95 3.30
N TYR A 109 -6.95 8.82 3.28
CA TYR A 109 -7.98 8.85 2.26
C TYR A 109 -7.69 9.96 1.25
N ARG A 110 -7.89 9.64 0.02
CA ARG A 110 -7.74 10.60 -1.08
C ARG A 110 -9.02 10.79 -1.86
#